data_f51202a06b83811e92e9be711449d478
#
_entry.id   f51202a06b83811e92e9be711449d478
#
_cell.length_a   1.000
_cell.length_b   1.000
_cell.length_c   1.000
_cell.angle_alpha   90.00
_cell.angle_beta   90.00
_cell.angle_gamma   90.00
#
_symmetry.space_group_name_H-M   'P 1'
#
loop_
_entity.id
_entity.type
_entity.pdbx_description
1 polymer ?
#
loop_
_entity_poly.entity_id
_entity_poly.type
_entity_poly.pdbx_seq_one_letter_code
_entity_poly.pdbx_strand_id
1 'polypeptide(L)'
;MKLALKVDVDTFRGTREGVPRLMEVLKKHDAGASFLFSLGPDHTGRAIRRAFRPGFAKKVSRTSVLEHYGLKTLLYGTLLPGPDIGLVCAQDLRNVRDAGFEVGIHCWDHVRWQDGVAGANENWTRTEMGRAITRFREIFQTEPTLHGAAGWQMNVHALRLAQRFGIAF
;
A
#
# COMPACT_ATOMS: atom_id res chain seq x y z
N MET A 1 25.22 1.79 -14.19
CA MET A 1 23.75 1.95 -14.24
C MET A 1 23.26 1.95 -12.79
N LYS A 2 22.41 2.88 -12.40
CA LYS A 2 21.76 2.85 -11.04
C LYS A 2 20.34 2.36 -11.23
N LEU A 3 19.89 1.42 -10.39
CA LEU A 3 18.53 0.88 -10.36
C LEU A 3 17.91 1.21 -9.00
N ALA A 4 16.72 1.80 -8.99
CA ALA A 4 15.92 2.00 -7.80
C ALA A 4 14.75 0.99 -7.82
N LEU A 5 14.61 0.22 -6.76
CA LEU A 5 13.52 -0.74 -6.58
C LEU A 5 12.49 -0.15 -5.63
N LYS A 6 11.25 0.00 -6.11
CA LYS A 6 10.09 0.38 -5.32
C LYS A 6 9.18 -0.84 -5.18
N VAL A 7 8.78 -1.15 -3.95
CA VAL A 7 7.91 -2.28 -3.62
C VAL A 7 6.63 -1.74 -3.00
N ASP A 8 5.54 -1.78 -3.76
CA ASP A 8 4.21 -1.41 -3.27
C ASP A 8 3.56 -2.62 -2.57
N VAL A 9 3.21 -2.45 -1.31
CA VAL A 9 2.66 -3.53 -0.46
C VAL A 9 1.21 -3.19 -0.12
N ASP A 10 0.28 -3.79 -0.88
CA ASP A 10 -1.12 -3.40 -0.92
C ASP A 10 -2.01 -4.17 0.03
N THR A 11 -1.66 -5.45 0.33
CA THR A 11 -2.55 -6.40 0.98
C THR A 11 -1.97 -6.98 2.27
N PHE A 12 -2.85 -7.44 3.15
CA PHE A 12 -2.46 -8.19 4.35
C PHE A 12 -1.61 -9.42 4.02
N ARG A 13 -2.02 -10.19 3.00
CA ARG A 13 -1.26 -11.38 2.57
C ARG A 13 0.12 -11.01 2.03
N GLY A 14 0.19 -9.96 1.20
CA GLY A 14 1.46 -9.44 0.69
C GLY A 14 2.41 -9.05 1.83
N THR A 15 1.89 -8.37 2.84
CA THR A 15 2.67 -7.96 4.02
C THR A 15 3.19 -9.17 4.83
N ARG A 16 2.32 -10.16 5.11
CA ARG A 16 2.65 -11.30 5.98
C ARG A 16 3.50 -12.37 5.31
N GLU A 17 3.27 -12.63 4.02
CA GLU A 17 3.88 -13.75 3.30
C GLU A 17 4.89 -13.29 2.24
N GLY A 18 4.56 -12.22 1.52
CA GLY A 18 5.36 -11.73 0.39
C GLY A 18 6.58 -10.95 0.84
N VAL A 19 6.40 -9.99 1.75
CA VAL A 19 7.46 -9.10 2.21
C VAL A 19 8.64 -9.88 2.81
N PRO A 20 8.47 -10.82 3.76
CA PRO A 20 9.61 -11.55 4.30
C PRO A 20 10.43 -12.30 3.24
N ARG A 21 9.74 -12.97 2.31
CA ARG A 21 10.41 -13.70 1.22
C ARG A 21 11.17 -12.78 0.27
N LEU A 22 10.58 -11.62 -0.05
CA LEU A 22 11.25 -10.65 -0.90
C LEU A 22 12.48 -10.05 -0.22
N MET A 23 12.39 -9.76 1.09
CA MET A 23 13.55 -9.31 1.88
C MET A 23 14.71 -10.30 1.85
N GLU A 24 14.43 -11.61 1.98
CA GLU A 24 15.45 -12.66 1.87
C GLU A 24 16.15 -12.63 0.51
N VAL A 25 15.38 -12.51 -0.58
CA VAL A 25 15.92 -12.40 -1.94
C VAL A 25 16.77 -11.16 -2.10
N LEU A 26 16.27 -9.98 -1.67
CA LEU A 26 17.00 -8.73 -1.77
C LEU A 26 18.32 -8.77 -0.98
N LYS A 27 18.30 -9.28 0.24
CA LYS A 27 19.51 -9.46 1.07
C LYS A 27 20.52 -10.39 0.41
N LYS A 28 20.06 -11.52 -0.13
CA LYS A 28 20.92 -12.49 -0.83
C LYS A 28 21.67 -11.85 -2.00
N HIS A 29 21.08 -10.85 -2.65
CA HIS A 29 21.65 -10.18 -3.82
C HIS A 29 22.23 -8.80 -3.51
N ASP A 30 22.37 -8.43 -2.22
CA ASP A 30 22.84 -7.12 -1.76
C ASP A 30 22.11 -5.96 -2.46
N ALA A 31 20.79 -6.11 -2.61
CA ALA A 31 19.94 -5.16 -3.32
C ALA A 31 19.12 -4.31 -2.33
N GLY A 32 19.23 -2.98 -2.47
CA GLY A 32 18.36 -2.04 -1.76
C GLY A 32 16.97 -1.95 -2.38
N ALA A 33 15.97 -1.59 -1.56
CA ALA A 33 14.62 -1.30 -2.02
C ALA A 33 13.92 -0.36 -1.05
N SER A 34 12.93 0.41 -1.57
CA SER A 34 11.99 1.19 -0.77
C SER A 34 10.65 0.45 -0.71
N PHE A 35 10.22 0.08 0.50
CA PHE A 35 8.93 -0.58 0.74
C PHE A 35 7.88 0.44 1.12
N LEU A 36 6.79 0.52 0.37
CA LEU A 36 5.68 1.42 0.60
C LEU A 36 4.45 0.62 1.03
N PHE A 37 3.92 0.93 2.20
CA PHE A 37 2.89 0.13 2.84
C PHE A 37 1.51 0.77 2.82
N SER A 38 0.48 -0.02 2.50
CA SER A 38 -0.89 0.27 2.89
C SER A 38 -1.05 0.03 4.38
N LEU A 39 -1.48 1.05 5.15
CA LEU A 39 -1.37 1.06 6.62
C LEU A 39 -2.72 0.92 7.35
N GLY A 40 -3.81 0.84 6.62
CA GLY A 40 -5.16 0.65 7.19
C GLY A 40 -5.77 -0.70 6.81
N PRO A 41 -7.12 -0.76 6.68
CA PRO A 41 -7.81 -2.02 6.42
C PRO A 41 -7.58 -2.53 4.99
N ASP A 42 -7.38 -3.84 4.88
CA ASP A 42 -7.35 -4.53 3.59
C ASP A 42 -8.77 -4.66 3.01
N HIS A 43 -9.09 -3.86 2.02
CA HIS A 43 -10.38 -3.89 1.32
C HIS A 43 -10.26 -4.39 -0.12
N THR A 44 -9.28 -5.25 -0.41
CA THR A 44 -9.00 -5.76 -1.76
C THR A 44 -10.23 -6.37 -2.42
N GLY A 45 -11.10 -7.06 -1.68
CA GLY A 45 -12.34 -7.61 -2.21
C GLY A 45 -13.29 -6.57 -2.82
N ARG A 46 -13.24 -5.31 -2.38
CA ARG A 46 -14.05 -4.23 -2.98
C ARG A 46 -13.62 -3.91 -4.42
N ALA A 47 -12.38 -4.23 -4.79
CA ALA A 47 -11.88 -4.06 -6.15
C ALA A 47 -12.62 -4.97 -7.17
N ILE A 48 -13.30 -6.03 -6.73
CA ILE A 48 -14.17 -6.86 -7.57
C ILE A 48 -15.23 -6.01 -8.30
N ARG A 49 -15.71 -4.92 -7.68
CA ARG A 49 -16.63 -3.99 -8.35
C ARG A 49 -16.05 -3.40 -9.63
N ARG A 50 -14.73 -3.38 -9.79
CA ARG A 50 -14.05 -2.95 -11.02
C ARG A 50 -14.17 -3.98 -12.14
N ALA A 51 -14.43 -5.26 -11.81
CA ALA A 51 -14.64 -6.33 -12.81
C ALA A 51 -15.84 -6.04 -13.72
N PHE A 52 -16.80 -5.26 -13.25
CA PHE A 52 -17.94 -4.79 -14.03
C PHE A 52 -17.65 -3.59 -14.93
N ARG A 53 -16.43 -3.02 -14.88
CA ARG A 53 -16.03 -1.93 -15.80
C ARG A 53 -15.61 -2.50 -17.15
N PRO A 54 -16.02 -1.89 -18.29
CA PRO A 54 -15.61 -2.32 -19.63
C PRO A 54 -14.08 -2.42 -19.74
N GLY A 55 -13.57 -3.53 -20.29
CA GLY A 55 -12.13 -3.78 -20.48
C GLY A 55 -11.38 -4.42 -19.30
N PHE A 56 -11.96 -4.51 -18.12
CA PHE A 56 -11.31 -5.13 -16.96
C PHE A 56 -11.22 -6.67 -17.08
N ALA A 57 -12.25 -7.32 -17.63
CA ALA A 57 -12.28 -8.78 -17.85
C ALA A 57 -11.07 -9.28 -18.68
N LYS A 58 -10.64 -8.49 -19.67
CA LYS A 58 -9.48 -8.79 -20.53
C LYS A 58 -8.12 -8.71 -19.79
N LYS A 59 -8.06 -7.93 -18.69
CA LYS A 59 -6.89 -7.80 -17.83
C LYS A 59 -6.82 -8.92 -16.79
N VAL A 60 -7.97 -9.35 -16.27
CA VAL A 60 -8.11 -10.40 -15.24
C VAL A 60 -7.83 -11.79 -15.81
N SER A 61 -8.15 -12.06 -17.10
CA SER A 61 -7.88 -13.33 -17.74
C SER A 61 -6.40 -13.65 -17.95
N ARG A 62 -5.52 -12.66 -17.81
CA ARG A 62 -4.05 -12.82 -17.95
C ARG A 62 -3.33 -13.17 -16.66
N THR A 63 -3.96 -12.97 -15.52
CA THR A 63 -3.39 -13.28 -14.20
C THR A 63 -4.41 -14.10 -13.43
N SER A 64 -4.01 -15.23 -12.89
CA SER A 64 -4.83 -16.01 -11.95
C SER A 64 -5.02 -15.19 -10.67
N VAL A 65 -6.08 -14.37 -10.64
CA VAL A 65 -6.40 -13.47 -9.51
C VAL A 65 -6.52 -14.26 -8.20
N LEU A 66 -7.05 -15.48 -8.26
CA LEU A 66 -7.16 -16.39 -7.12
C LEU A 66 -5.80 -16.85 -6.59
N GLU A 67 -4.86 -17.17 -7.46
CA GLU A 67 -3.51 -17.58 -7.07
C GLU A 67 -2.73 -16.39 -6.49
N HIS A 68 -2.88 -15.22 -7.11
CA HIS A 68 -2.14 -14.02 -6.70
C HIS A 68 -2.62 -13.47 -5.35
N TYR A 69 -3.93 -13.27 -5.20
CA TYR A 69 -4.49 -12.66 -3.98
C TYR A 69 -4.93 -13.67 -2.93
N GLY A 70 -5.29 -14.87 -3.33
CA GLY A 70 -5.92 -15.87 -2.47
C GLY A 70 -7.41 -15.57 -2.21
N LEU A 71 -8.21 -16.62 -2.05
CA LEU A 71 -9.66 -16.52 -1.89
C LEU A 71 -10.07 -15.61 -0.71
N LYS A 72 -9.36 -15.73 0.43
CA LYS A 72 -9.68 -14.97 1.65
C LYS A 72 -9.50 -13.47 1.44
N THR A 73 -8.44 -13.03 0.76
CA THR A 73 -8.17 -11.61 0.45
C THR A 73 -9.26 -11.02 -0.44
N LEU A 74 -9.78 -11.81 -1.39
CA LEU A 74 -10.87 -11.38 -2.27
C LEU A 74 -12.22 -11.20 -1.54
N LEU A 75 -12.37 -11.72 -0.33
CA LEU A 75 -13.54 -11.52 0.51
C LEU A 75 -13.42 -10.31 1.45
N TYR A 76 -12.20 -9.77 1.64
CA TYR A 76 -11.97 -8.65 2.56
C TYR A 76 -12.65 -7.37 2.09
N GLY A 77 -13.36 -6.73 3.01
CA GLY A 77 -14.12 -5.51 2.76
C GLY A 77 -15.45 -5.72 2.05
N THR A 78 -15.82 -6.99 1.75
CA THR A 78 -17.11 -7.39 1.21
C THR A 78 -17.84 -8.35 2.15
N LEU A 79 -17.54 -9.64 2.11
CA LEU A 79 -18.14 -10.66 2.98
C LEU A 79 -17.40 -10.82 4.31
N LEU A 80 -16.11 -10.47 4.36
CA LEU A 80 -15.30 -10.50 5.57
C LEU A 80 -14.77 -9.11 5.89
N PRO A 81 -14.64 -8.73 7.19
CA PRO A 81 -13.91 -7.53 7.56
C PRO A 81 -12.46 -7.65 7.11
N GLY A 82 -11.94 -6.60 6.49
CA GLY A 82 -10.52 -6.54 6.14
C GLY A 82 -9.66 -6.34 7.38
N PRO A 83 -8.59 -7.13 7.57
CA PRO A 83 -7.66 -6.89 8.66
C PRO A 83 -7.01 -5.51 8.51
N ASP A 84 -6.82 -4.79 9.62
CA ASP A 84 -6.05 -3.55 9.65
C ASP A 84 -4.55 -3.91 9.57
N ILE A 85 -3.96 -3.68 8.39
CA ILE A 85 -2.60 -4.11 8.07
C ILE A 85 -1.60 -3.49 9.05
N GLY A 86 -1.65 -2.17 9.22
CA GLY A 86 -0.72 -1.45 10.07
C GLY A 86 -0.81 -1.83 11.55
N LEU A 87 -1.98 -2.29 12.00
CA LEU A 87 -2.15 -2.76 13.37
C LEU A 87 -1.66 -4.21 13.54
N VAL A 88 -2.13 -5.10 12.66
CA VAL A 88 -1.90 -6.55 12.80
C VAL A 88 -0.48 -6.95 12.35
N CYS A 89 0.09 -6.23 11.39
CA CYS A 89 1.43 -6.49 10.83
C CYS A 89 2.50 -5.51 11.31
N ALA A 90 2.25 -4.71 12.36
CA ALA A 90 3.20 -3.69 12.83
C ALA A 90 4.62 -4.22 13.02
N GLN A 91 4.78 -5.44 13.52
CA GLN A 91 6.09 -6.05 13.70
C GLN A 91 6.74 -6.43 12.36
N ASP A 92 5.97 -6.94 11.39
CA ASP A 92 6.50 -7.27 10.06
C ASP A 92 7.03 -6.01 9.36
N LEU A 93 6.30 -4.89 9.49
CA LEU A 93 6.72 -3.60 8.95
C LEU A 93 8.02 -3.11 9.61
N ARG A 94 8.12 -3.18 10.94
CA ARG A 94 9.35 -2.84 11.66
C ARG A 94 10.53 -3.71 11.24
N ASN A 95 10.32 -5.00 11.03
CA ASN A 95 11.35 -5.92 10.57
C ASN A 95 11.96 -5.49 9.23
N VAL A 96 11.17 -4.88 8.33
CA VAL A 96 11.67 -4.33 7.06
C VAL A 96 12.64 -3.17 7.31
N ARG A 97 12.25 -2.20 8.13
CA ARG A 97 13.12 -1.07 8.53
C ARG A 97 14.39 -1.57 9.23
N ASP A 98 14.24 -2.47 10.18
CA ASP A 98 15.34 -2.99 11.00
C ASP A 98 16.31 -3.85 10.17
N ALA A 99 15.83 -4.35 9.03
CA ALA A 99 16.66 -5.02 8.03
C ALA A 99 17.45 -4.07 7.13
N GLY A 100 17.30 -2.73 7.32
CA GLY A 100 18.01 -1.69 6.57
C GLY A 100 17.32 -1.24 5.29
N PHE A 101 16.10 -1.68 5.01
CA PHE A 101 15.32 -1.19 3.87
C PHE A 101 14.62 0.12 4.20
N GLU A 102 14.50 0.97 3.19
CA GLU A 102 13.73 2.18 3.29
C GLU A 102 12.23 1.86 3.36
N VAL A 103 11.50 2.58 4.24
CA VAL A 103 10.06 2.38 4.44
C VAL A 103 9.30 3.68 4.22
N GLY A 104 8.12 3.58 3.62
CA GLY A 104 7.28 4.73 3.34
C GLY A 104 5.79 4.38 3.32
N ILE A 105 4.98 5.37 2.97
CA ILE A 105 3.53 5.26 2.89
C ILE A 105 3.11 4.96 1.46
N HIS A 106 2.26 3.93 1.27
CA HIS A 106 1.53 3.73 0.03
C HIS A 106 0.16 4.42 0.10
N CYS A 107 -0.61 4.11 1.13
CA CYS A 107 -1.89 4.77 1.43
C CYS A 107 -2.43 4.32 2.80
N TRP A 108 -3.62 4.82 3.18
CA TRP A 108 -4.40 4.25 4.27
C TRP A 108 -5.17 3.01 3.81
N ASP A 109 -6.05 3.16 2.82
CA ASP A 109 -6.88 2.10 2.22
C ASP A 109 -6.67 2.13 0.71
N HIS A 110 -6.04 1.08 0.17
CA HIS A 110 -5.62 1.01 -1.23
C HIS A 110 -6.78 1.19 -2.22
N VAL A 111 -7.87 0.45 -2.00
CA VAL A 111 -9.01 0.49 -2.92
C VAL A 111 -9.74 1.82 -2.83
N ARG A 112 -9.92 2.33 -1.62
CA ARG A 112 -10.58 3.61 -1.38
C ARG A 112 -9.79 4.77 -1.97
N TRP A 113 -8.46 4.77 -1.79
CA TRP A 113 -7.58 5.78 -2.39
C TRP A 113 -7.67 5.75 -3.91
N GLN A 114 -7.41 4.58 -4.50
CA GLN A 114 -7.37 4.42 -5.95
C GLN A 114 -8.69 4.78 -6.65
N ASP A 115 -9.83 4.48 -6.03
CA ASP A 115 -11.14 4.79 -6.60
C ASP A 115 -11.61 6.23 -6.35
N GLY A 116 -11.09 6.88 -5.30
CA GLY A 116 -11.65 8.14 -4.82
C GLY A 116 -10.77 9.37 -5.02
N VAL A 117 -9.44 9.25 -4.95
CA VAL A 117 -8.56 10.42 -4.81
C VAL A 117 -8.62 11.37 -6.00
N ALA A 118 -8.78 10.89 -7.23
CA ALA A 118 -8.79 11.74 -8.42
C ALA A 118 -9.89 12.82 -8.39
N GLY A 119 -11.07 12.48 -7.86
CA GLY A 119 -12.20 13.41 -7.71
C GLY A 119 -12.40 13.96 -6.30
N ALA A 120 -11.49 13.65 -5.37
CA ALA A 120 -11.65 14.02 -3.98
C ALA A 120 -11.31 15.49 -3.71
N ASN A 121 -11.99 16.07 -2.73
CA ASN A 121 -11.67 17.39 -2.21
C ASN A 121 -10.50 17.34 -1.18
N GLU A 122 -10.05 18.52 -0.76
CA GLU A 122 -8.94 18.64 0.19
C GLU A 122 -9.22 17.95 1.52
N ASN A 123 -10.42 18.04 2.06
CA ASN A 123 -10.76 17.47 3.37
C ASN A 123 -10.68 15.94 3.36
N TRP A 124 -11.20 15.31 2.31
CA TRP A 124 -11.10 13.86 2.12
C TRP A 124 -9.63 13.42 1.98
N THR A 125 -8.87 14.10 1.12
CA THR A 125 -7.47 13.80 0.87
C THR A 125 -6.64 13.95 2.14
N ARG A 126 -6.83 15.03 2.90
CA ARG A 126 -6.17 15.27 4.18
C ARG A 126 -6.50 14.19 5.21
N THR A 127 -7.76 13.74 5.24
CA THR A 127 -8.20 12.69 6.17
C THR A 127 -7.52 11.35 5.86
N GLU A 128 -7.48 10.94 4.59
CA GLU A 128 -6.86 9.67 4.18
C GLU A 128 -5.34 9.68 4.38
N MET A 129 -4.66 10.75 3.96
CA MET A 129 -3.22 10.91 4.20
C MET A 129 -2.89 11.03 5.69
N GLY A 130 -3.68 11.80 6.44
CA GLY A 130 -3.49 11.99 7.87
C GLY A 130 -3.58 10.67 8.65
N ARG A 131 -4.52 9.80 8.31
CA ARG A 131 -4.62 8.45 8.89
C ARG A 131 -3.37 7.61 8.63
N ALA A 132 -2.89 7.62 7.39
CA ALA A 132 -1.69 6.88 7.00
C ALA A 132 -0.44 7.43 7.73
N ILE A 133 -0.27 8.74 7.79
CA ILE A 133 0.83 9.40 8.51
C ILE A 133 0.79 9.06 10.00
N THR A 134 -0.38 9.17 10.64
CA THR A 134 -0.54 8.84 12.06
C THR A 134 -0.16 7.39 12.34
N ARG A 135 -0.67 6.44 11.53
CA ARG A 135 -0.32 5.03 11.67
C ARG A 135 1.16 4.75 11.41
N PHE A 136 1.76 5.41 10.45
CA PHE A 136 3.21 5.30 10.20
C PHE A 136 4.02 5.72 11.45
N ARG A 137 3.68 6.86 12.05
CA ARG A 137 4.30 7.34 13.30
C ARG A 137 4.12 6.35 14.44
N GLU A 138 2.93 5.77 14.61
CA GLU A 138 2.65 4.74 15.64
C GLU A 138 3.54 3.51 15.47
N ILE A 139 3.77 3.06 14.22
CA ILE A 139 4.55 1.86 13.93
C ILE A 139 6.06 2.12 14.04
N PHE A 140 6.54 3.19 13.39
CA PHE A 140 7.98 3.40 13.16
C PHE A 140 8.60 4.39 14.13
N GLN A 141 7.79 5.15 14.88
CA GLN A 141 8.22 6.21 15.82
C GLN A 141 9.08 7.30 15.14
N THR A 142 8.85 7.53 13.85
CA THR A 142 9.52 8.55 13.02
C THR A 142 8.52 9.18 12.05
N GLU A 143 8.92 10.31 11.45
CA GLU A 143 8.14 10.90 10.36
C GLU A 143 8.33 10.11 9.06
N PRO A 144 7.28 9.95 8.24
CA PRO A 144 7.42 9.39 6.91
C PRO A 144 8.14 10.37 5.98
N THR A 145 9.10 9.88 5.22
CA THR A 145 9.86 10.67 4.23
C THR A 145 9.50 10.32 2.79
N LEU A 146 8.81 9.19 2.59
CA LEU A 146 8.43 8.68 1.28
C LEU A 146 6.94 8.39 1.18
N HIS A 147 6.37 8.71 0.03
CA HIS A 147 5.02 8.35 -0.36
C HIS A 147 4.98 7.88 -1.81
N GLY A 148 4.36 6.75 -2.07
CA GLY A 148 4.05 6.27 -3.42
C GLY A 148 2.57 6.00 -3.56
N ALA A 149 1.91 6.79 -4.38
CA ALA A 149 0.46 6.79 -4.47
C ALA A 149 -0.14 5.49 -4.98
N ALA A 150 -1.13 4.97 -4.27
CA ALA A 150 -1.83 3.74 -4.64
C ALA A 150 -2.48 3.84 -6.02
N GLY A 151 -2.18 2.85 -6.86
CA GLY A 151 -2.65 2.80 -8.24
C GLY A 151 -2.20 3.97 -9.12
N TRP A 152 -1.11 4.66 -8.76
CA TRP A 152 -0.59 5.85 -9.44
C TRP A 152 -1.60 7.01 -9.49
N GLN A 153 -2.57 7.02 -8.55
CA GLN A 153 -3.62 8.02 -8.49
C GLN A 153 -3.30 9.10 -7.46
N MET A 154 -3.31 10.35 -7.91
CA MET A 154 -3.02 11.54 -7.10
C MET A 154 -3.98 12.67 -7.46
N ASN A 155 -4.10 13.65 -6.56
CA ASN A 155 -4.69 14.95 -6.83
C ASN A 155 -3.78 16.08 -6.32
N VAL A 156 -4.12 17.31 -6.67
CA VAL A 156 -3.32 18.48 -6.28
C VAL A 156 -3.24 18.67 -4.75
N HIS A 157 -4.25 18.24 -4.02
CA HIS A 157 -4.27 18.34 -2.55
C HIS A 157 -3.28 17.38 -1.91
N ALA A 158 -3.14 16.16 -2.45
CA ALA A 158 -2.16 15.19 -1.98
C ALA A 158 -0.73 15.68 -2.21
N LEU A 159 -0.42 16.24 -3.38
CA LEU A 159 0.88 16.85 -3.68
C LEU A 159 1.23 17.99 -2.71
N ARG A 160 0.28 18.91 -2.46
CA ARG A 160 0.49 20.02 -1.51
C ARG A 160 0.68 19.54 -0.08
N LEU A 161 -0.06 18.53 0.34
CA LEU A 161 0.08 17.94 1.68
C LEU A 161 1.43 17.27 1.86
N ALA A 162 1.86 16.45 0.89
CA ALA A 162 3.17 15.81 0.95
C ALA A 162 4.30 16.85 1.01
N GLN A 163 4.25 17.90 0.21
CA GLN A 163 5.21 19.01 0.28
C GLN A 163 5.24 19.66 1.67
N ARG A 164 4.08 19.90 2.30
CA ARG A 164 4.00 20.47 3.66
C ARG A 164 4.60 19.56 4.73
N PHE A 165 4.53 18.26 4.55
CA PHE A 165 5.10 17.27 5.47
C PHE A 165 6.54 16.88 5.13
N GLY A 166 7.14 17.46 4.08
CA GLY A 166 8.49 17.10 3.65
C GLY A 166 8.60 15.68 3.09
N ILE A 167 7.51 15.13 2.57
CA ILE A 167 7.43 13.77 2.03
C ILE A 167 7.79 13.81 0.54
N ALA A 168 8.75 12.99 0.12
CA ALA A 168 9.12 12.78 -1.28
C ALA A 168 8.18 11.78 -1.98
N PHE A 169 8.16 11.81 -3.32
CA PHE A 169 7.41 10.89 -4.20
C PHE A 169 8.36 10.05 -5.03
#